data_34699191bc85dc08f4443406b0e96930
#
_entry.id   34699191bc85dc08f4443406b0e96930
#
_cell.length_a   1.000
_cell.length_b   1.000
_cell.length_c   1.000
_cell.angle_alpha   90.00
_cell.angle_beta   90.00
_cell.angle_gamma   90.00
#
_symmetry.space_group_name_H-M   'P 1'
#
loop_
_entity.id
_entity.type
_entity.pdbx_description
1 polymer ?
#
loop_
_entity_poly.entity_id
_entity_poly.type
_entity_poly.pdbx_seq_one_letter_code
_entity_poly.pdbx_strand_id
1 'polypeptide(L)'
;MGRAAVDYRFQRLPSAFLYYPRAVFARRAALVPEGQTVPRLQASADVVRARPSHLNRYRKVCGFADDGRLPITYPHVLAMGLHVALLTHPRFIVRLMGLIHVANEIHQIRPLPVGDSYRVRTWIEGHRDGDRGHEFELYTEFEDREGTAWHEKSTLLARRIASSGQAARSARHTLRYEKAADGDMPAIVEIDAARSVGRRYGWLSADLNPIHLGDRGARLFGFPAAVAHGMWTMARSLAAIGVGPLTPPVRIHVEFKLPLFLPSMARLEHWQRDGRHVFVLKDSEGQRPHLAGSTRPG
;
A
#
# COMPACT_ATOMS: atom_id res chain seq x y z
N MET A 1 6.31 18.93 26.93
CA MET A 1 5.03 19.51 26.48
C MET A 1 4.59 18.80 25.20
N GLY A 2 3.58 17.93 25.28
CA GLY A 2 3.04 17.22 24.11
C GLY A 2 2.43 18.24 23.14
N ARG A 3 2.91 18.26 21.90
CA ARG A 3 2.30 19.08 20.85
C ARG A 3 0.88 18.58 20.59
N ALA A 4 -0.10 19.49 20.59
CA ALA A 4 -1.50 19.17 20.36
C ALA A 4 -1.69 18.33 19.08
N ALA A 5 -2.55 17.32 19.16
CA ALA A 5 -2.96 16.54 18.00
C ALA A 5 -3.56 17.45 16.93
N VAL A 6 -3.35 17.11 15.65
CA VAL A 6 -3.98 17.80 14.52
C VAL A 6 -5.10 16.93 14.00
N ASP A 7 -6.28 17.47 13.87
CA ASP A 7 -7.47 16.78 13.37
C ASP A 7 -8.08 17.57 12.19
N TYR A 8 -7.97 17.02 10.99
CA TYR A 8 -8.60 17.54 9.79
C TYR A 8 -9.95 16.85 9.56
N ARG A 9 -11.01 17.62 9.49
CA ARG A 9 -12.36 17.12 9.21
C ARG A 9 -12.84 17.62 7.86
N PHE A 10 -13.25 16.70 7.00
CA PHE A 10 -13.82 16.97 5.70
C PHE A 10 -15.23 16.40 5.62
N GLN A 11 -16.15 17.09 4.97
CA GLN A 11 -17.46 16.52 4.65
C GLN A 11 -17.34 15.43 3.59
N ARG A 12 -16.42 15.62 2.62
CA ARG A 12 -16.14 14.69 1.52
C ARG A 12 -14.64 14.52 1.38
N LEU A 13 -14.21 13.43 0.72
CA LEU A 13 -12.79 13.18 0.48
C LEU A 13 -12.14 14.36 -0.26
N PRO A 14 -11.04 14.90 0.26
CA PRO A 14 -10.27 15.90 -0.46
C PRO A 14 -9.56 15.24 -1.64
N SER A 15 -9.32 16.01 -2.69
CA SER A 15 -8.51 15.54 -3.81
C SER A 15 -7.04 15.51 -3.42
N ALA A 16 -6.38 14.36 -3.59
CA ALA A 16 -4.95 14.21 -3.35
C ALA A 16 -4.11 15.21 -4.18
N PHE A 17 -4.58 15.55 -5.39
CA PHE A 17 -3.88 16.47 -6.30
C PHE A 17 -3.67 17.88 -5.70
N LEU A 18 -4.54 18.31 -4.79
CA LEU A 18 -4.41 19.61 -4.11
C LEU A 18 -3.17 19.69 -3.20
N TYR A 19 -2.66 18.56 -2.76
CA TYR A 19 -1.56 18.47 -1.80
C TYR A 19 -0.20 18.17 -2.45
N TYR A 20 -0.16 17.74 -3.71
CA TYR A 20 1.09 17.42 -4.41
C TYR A 20 2.07 18.59 -4.52
N PRO A 21 1.65 19.86 -4.74
CA PRO A 21 2.58 20.98 -4.71
C PRO A 21 3.37 21.03 -3.39
N ARG A 22 2.71 20.76 -2.25
CA ARG A 22 3.40 20.69 -0.95
C ARG A 22 4.39 19.53 -0.87
N ALA A 23 4.06 18.37 -1.48
CA ALA A 23 4.96 17.21 -1.51
C ALA A 23 6.27 17.51 -2.29
N VAL A 24 6.18 18.32 -3.35
CA VAL A 24 7.30 18.64 -4.23
C VAL A 24 8.13 19.80 -3.70
N PHE A 25 7.48 20.87 -3.23
CA PHE A 25 8.17 22.14 -2.89
C PHE A 25 8.54 22.25 -1.41
N ALA A 26 7.96 21.47 -0.50
CA ALA A 26 8.33 21.52 0.91
C ALA A 26 9.72 20.91 1.14
N ARG A 27 10.65 21.73 1.66
CA ARG A 27 11.96 21.27 2.10
C ARG A 27 11.81 20.53 3.43
N ARG A 28 11.89 19.19 3.40
CA ARG A 28 11.79 18.34 4.57
C ARG A 28 12.97 17.40 4.66
N ALA A 29 13.24 16.90 5.88
CA ALA A 29 14.29 15.95 6.12
C ALA A 29 14.02 14.59 5.43
N ALA A 30 15.08 13.86 5.11
CA ALA A 30 14.96 12.48 4.62
C ALA A 30 14.59 11.50 5.73
N LEU A 31 15.04 11.80 6.95
CA LEU A 31 14.78 11.05 8.18
C LEU A 31 14.25 12.00 9.26
N VAL A 32 13.66 11.46 10.32
CA VAL A 32 13.28 12.25 11.50
C VAL A 32 14.55 12.80 12.13
N PRO A 33 14.67 14.11 12.38
CA PRO A 33 15.82 14.68 13.09
C PRO A 33 15.90 14.14 14.53
N GLU A 34 17.12 14.03 15.05
CA GLU A 34 17.36 13.57 16.41
C GLU A 34 16.57 14.40 17.44
N GLY A 35 16.00 13.73 18.45
CA GLY A 35 15.20 14.36 19.49
C GLY A 35 13.79 14.82 19.03
N GLN A 36 13.41 14.59 17.77
CA GLN A 36 12.08 14.92 17.27
C GLN A 36 11.21 13.67 17.09
N THR A 37 9.90 13.86 17.13
CA THR A 37 8.92 12.82 16.82
C THR A 37 7.79 13.42 16.00
N VAL A 38 7.11 12.58 15.22
CA VAL A 38 5.89 12.96 14.51
C VAL A 38 4.73 12.96 15.51
N PRO A 39 4.04 14.10 15.73
CA PRO A 39 2.87 14.11 16.59
C PRO A 39 1.72 13.32 15.96
N ARG A 40 0.69 13.01 16.75
CA ARG A 40 -0.54 12.45 16.18
C ARG A 40 -1.15 13.42 15.19
N LEU A 41 -1.26 12.98 13.94
CA LEU A 41 -1.95 13.65 12.84
C LEU A 41 -3.12 12.79 12.42
N GLN A 42 -4.31 13.36 12.34
CA GLN A 42 -5.53 12.65 11.97
C GLN A 42 -6.29 13.44 10.92
N ALA A 43 -6.95 12.73 10.03
CA ALA A 43 -7.89 13.29 9.06
C ALA A 43 -9.12 12.38 8.93
N SER A 44 -10.28 12.96 8.70
CA SER A 44 -11.52 12.22 8.50
C SER A 44 -12.40 12.83 7.42
N ALA A 45 -13.25 11.99 6.81
CA ALA A 45 -14.29 12.41 5.88
C ALA A 45 -15.60 11.70 6.25
N ASP A 46 -16.69 12.49 6.38
CA ASP A 46 -17.95 11.97 6.93
C ASP A 46 -18.79 11.22 5.90
N VAL A 47 -18.67 11.57 4.61
CA VAL A 47 -19.43 10.91 3.54
C VAL A 47 -18.52 10.54 2.39
N VAL A 48 -18.18 9.27 2.34
CA VAL A 48 -17.34 8.67 1.30
C VAL A 48 -18.13 7.65 0.51
N ARG A 49 -18.19 7.82 -0.80
CA ARG A 49 -18.84 6.88 -1.73
C ARG A 49 -17.93 6.56 -2.90
N ALA A 50 -17.96 5.31 -3.32
CA ALA A 50 -17.30 4.89 -4.54
C ALA A 50 -18.03 5.46 -5.76
N ARG A 51 -17.29 6.12 -6.67
CA ARG A 51 -17.85 6.52 -7.97
C ARG A 51 -17.83 5.31 -8.91
N PRO A 52 -18.94 4.92 -9.53
CA PRO A 52 -18.99 3.71 -10.35
C PRO A 52 -17.92 3.67 -11.46
N SER A 53 -17.73 4.77 -12.17
CA SER A 53 -16.72 4.86 -13.24
C SER A 53 -15.28 4.71 -12.73
N HIS A 54 -14.98 5.18 -11.51
CA HIS A 54 -13.68 5.03 -10.88
C HIS A 54 -13.45 3.60 -10.38
N LEU A 55 -14.46 3.01 -9.75
CA LEU A 55 -14.44 1.62 -9.29
C LEU A 55 -14.27 0.65 -10.47
N ASN A 56 -15.00 0.84 -11.56
CA ASN A 56 -14.89 -0.02 -12.75
C ASN A 56 -13.48 0.06 -13.38
N ARG A 57 -12.88 1.26 -13.41
CA ARG A 57 -11.49 1.39 -13.86
C ARG A 57 -10.51 0.69 -12.91
N TYR A 58 -10.75 0.75 -11.59
CA TYR A 58 -9.94 0.05 -10.60
C TYR A 58 -10.01 -1.46 -10.79
N ARG A 59 -11.22 -2.02 -10.89
CA ARG A 59 -11.43 -3.45 -11.16
C ARG A 59 -10.67 -3.88 -12.42
N LYS A 60 -10.80 -3.12 -13.49
CA LYS A 60 -10.11 -3.42 -14.77
C LYS A 60 -8.58 -3.37 -14.67
N VAL A 61 -8.02 -2.40 -13.92
CA VAL A 61 -6.56 -2.26 -13.78
C VAL A 61 -5.97 -3.31 -12.85
N CYS A 62 -6.73 -3.72 -11.82
CA CYS A 62 -6.27 -4.69 -10.80
C CYS A 62 -6.75 -6.12 -11.07
N GLY A 63 -7.71 -6.33 -11.97
CA GLY A 63 -8.22 -7.66 -12.32
C GLY A 63 -9.31 -8.20 -11.41
N PHE A 64 -9.99 -7.36 -10.63
CA PHE A 64 -11.13 -7.77 -9.81
C PHE A 64 -12.41 -7.92 -10.66
N ALA A 65 -13.19 -8.96 -10.37
CA ALA A 65 -14.54 -9.11 -10.91
C ALA A 65 -15.51 -8.11 -10.27
N ASP A 66 -16.67 -7.93 -10.86
CA ASP A 66 -17.80 -7.20 -10.28
C ASP A 66 -18.70 -8.17 -9.53
N ASP A 67 -18.63 -8.13 -8.21
CA ASP A 67 -19.42 -8.95 -7.30
C ASP A 67 -20.39 -8.11 -6.44
N GLY A 68 -20.64 -6.85 -6.83
CA GLY A 68 -21.48 -5.91 -6.10
C GLY A 68 -20.81 -5.29 -4.86
N ARG A 69 -19.53 -5.61 -4.58
CA ARG A 69 -18.78 -5.15 -3.42
C ARG A 69 -17.57 -4.31 -3.82
N LEU A 70 -17.07 -3.49 -2.94
CA LEU A 70 -15.79 -2.82 -3.12
C LEU A 70 -14.67 -3.87 -3.00
N PRO A 71 -13.73 -3.97 -3.97
CA PRO A 71 -12.54 -4.79 -3.83
C PRO A 71 -11.80 -4.46 -2.53
N ILE A 72 -11.29 -5.47 -1.82
CA ILE A 72 -10.73 -5.34 -0.46
C ILE A 72 -9.61 -4.30 -0.33
N THR A 73 -8.89 -4.03 -1.41
CA THR A 73 -7.81 -3.04 -1.50
C THR A 73 -8.27 -1.66 -2.01
N TYR A 74 -9.52 -1.53 -2.45
CA TYR A 74 -10.03 -0.29 -3.02
C TYR A 74 -10.25 0.83 -1.99
N PRO A 75 -10.60 0.56 -0.71
CA PRO A 75 -10.68 1.59 0.34
C PRO A 75 -9.38 2.37 0.51
N HIS A 76 -8.20 1.74 0.39
CA HIS A 76 -6.91 2.43 0.37
C HIS A 76 -6.86 3.54 -0.69
N VAL A 77 -7.29 3.23 -1.91
CA VAL A 77 -7.31 4.19 -3.02
C VAL A 77 -8.32 5.31 -2.78
N LEU A 78 -9.47 5.00 -2.19
CA LEU A 78 -10.44 6.02 -1.80
C LEU A 78 -9.88 6.98 -0.75
N ALA A 79 -9.14 6.47 0.23
CA ALA A 79 -8.56 7.27 1.32
C ALA A 79 -7.33 8.10 0.91
N MET A 80 -6.80 7.94 -0.30
CA MET A 80 -5.54 8.56 -0.73
C MET A 80 -5.51 10.08 -0.52
N GLY A 81 -6.63 10.78 -0.71
CA GLY A 81 -6.71 12.22 -0.45
C GLY A 81 -6.42 12.59 1.01
N LEU A 82 -6.87 11.76 1.96
CA LEU A 82 -6.58 11.92 3.39
C LEU A 82 -5.13 11.54 3.69
N HIS A 83 -4.61 10.46 3.12
CA HIS A 83 -3.22 10.03 3.28
C HIS A 83 -2.25 11.13 2.86
N VAL A 84 -2.41 11.67 1.64
CA VAL A 84 -1.53 12.74 1.13
C VAL A 84 -1.68 14.02 1.94
N ALA A 85 -2.90 14.36 2.42
CA ALA A 85 -3.12 15.50 3.30
C ALA A 85 -2.29 15.40 4.59
N LEU A 86 -2.25 14.22 5.23
CA LEU A 86 -1.45 13.99 6.44
C LEU A 86 0.05 13.96 6.15
N LEU A 87 0.48 13.20 5.15
CA LEU A 87 1.90 13.04 4.80
C LEU A 87 2.53 14.33 4.23
N THR A 88 1.70 15.28 3.79
CA THR A 88 2.14 16.63 3.39
C THR A 88 1.89 17.72 4.43
N HIS A 89 1.32 17.37 5.59
CA HIS A 89 1.11 18.31 6.69
C HIS A 89 2.45 18.88 7.21
N PRO A 90 2.56 20.17 7.57
CA PRO A 90 3.83 20.75 8.03
C PRO A 90 4.45 20.06 9.25
N ARG A 91 3.65 19.41 10.09
CA ARG A 91 4.15 18.64 11.26
C ARG A 91 4.57 17.21 10.93
N PHE A 92 4.29 16.71 9.74
CA PHE A 92 4.93 15.49 9.23
C PHE A 92 6.26 15.88 8.64
N ILE A 93 7.30 15.80 9.44
CA ILE A 93 8.61 16.43 9.22
C ILE A 93 9.49 15.73 8.18
N VAL A 94 9.08 14.54 7.73
CA VAL A 94 9.79 13.76 6.72
C VAL A 94 9.18 14.02 5.33
N ARG A 95 10.02 14.03 4.29
CA ARG A 95 9.55 14.22 2.92
C ARG A 95 8.73 13.02 2.43
N LEU A 96 7.57 13.30 1.81
CA LEU A 96 6.73 12.25 1.22
C LEU A 96 7.45 11.52 0.07
N MET A 97 8.11 12.30 -0.82
CA MET A 97 8.86 11.72 -1.93
C MET A 97 10.12 11.03 -1.42
N GLY A 98 10.13 9.71 -1.47
CA GLY A 98 11.18 8.86 -0.92
C GLY A 98 10.74 7.96 0.23
N LEU A 99 9.48 8.07 0.71
CA LEU A 99 8.88 7.04 1.53
C LEU A 99 8.61 5.79 0.69
N ILE A 100 8.93 4.64 1.28
CA ILE A 100 8.75 3.33 0.65
C ILE A 100 7.66 2.59 1.42
N HIS A 101 6.63 2.13 0.74
CA HIS A 101 5.61 1.26 1.33
C HIS A 101 6.22 -0.14 1.47
N VAL A 102 6.45 -0.61 2.70
CA VAL A 102 7.17 -1.87 2.99
C VAL A 102 6.28 -2.99 3.49
N ALA A 103 5.12 -2.67 4.08
CA ALA A 103 4.13 -3.66 4.48
C ALA A 103 2.72 -3.06 4.50
N ASN A 104 1.73 -3.92 4.33
CA ASN A 104 0.32 -3.54 4.42
C ASN A 104 -0.47 -4.65 5.12
N GLU A 105 -1.32 -4.27 6.06
CA GLU A 105 -2.22 -5.16 6.76
C GLU A 105 -3.66 -4.64 6.56
N ILE A 106 -4.56 -5.53 6.13
CA ILE A 106 -5.99 -5.23 6.01
C ILE A 106 -6.77 -6.20 6.87
N HIS A 107 -7.70 -5.68 7.65
CA HIS A 107 -8.73 -6.46 8.32
C HIS A 107 -10.09 -5.98 7.81
N GLN A 108 -10.72 -6.79 6.99
CA GLN A 108 -12.10 -6.56 6.55
C GLN A 108 -13.03 -7.40 7.41
N ILE A 109 -13.85 -6.73 8.21
CA ILE A 109 -14.77 -7.33 9.18
C ILE A 109 -16.07 -7.72 8.48
N ARG A 110 -16.56 -6.86 7.59
CA ARG A 110 -17.78 -7.04 6.79
C ARG A 110 -17.57 -6.66 5.34
N PRO A 111 -18.35 -7.20 4.40
CA PRO A 111 -18.33 -6.71 3.02
C PRO A 111 -18.66 -5.21 2.96
N LEU A 112 -18.08 -4.53 1.98
CA LEU A 112 -18.37 -3.12 1.69
C LEU A 112 -19.22 -3.06 0.41
N PRO A 113 -20.56 -2.96 0.47
CA PRO A 113 -21.42 -2.87 -0.71
C PRO A 113 -21.13 -1.65 -1.58
N VAL A 114 -21.27 -1.82 -2.89
CA VAL A 114 -21.20 -0.69 -3.83
C VAL A 114 -22.47 0.15 -3.67
N GLY A 115 -22.31 1.47 -3.58
CA GLY A 115 -23.45 2.41 -3.41
C GLY A 115 -23.61 2.90 -1.99
N ASP A 116 -23.10 2.18 -1.00
CA ASP A 116 -23.11 2.64 0.39
C ASP A 116 -22.20 3.83 0.60
N SER A 117 -22.44 4.54 1.69
CA SER A 117 -21.58 5.61 2.17
C SER A 117 -20.91 5.22 3.47
N TYR A 118 -19.65 5.60 3.58
CA TYR A 118 -18.80 5.29 4.70
C TYR A 118 -18.28 6.57 5.34
N ARG A 119 -18.03 6.54 6.63
CA ARG A 119 -17.15 7.50 7.29
C ARG A 119 -15.75 6.94 7.22
N VAL A 120 -14.78 7.78 6.86
CA VAL A 120 -13.38 7.37 6.75
C VAL A 120 -12.54 8.19 7.71
N ARG A 121 -11.68 7.52 8.46
CA ARG A 121 -10.70 8.12 9.36
C ARG A 121 -9.32 7.55 9.06
N THR A 122 -8.32 8.41 9.03
CA THR A 122 -6.92 8.02 8.89
C THR A 122 -6.05 8.79 9.87
N TRP A 123 -5.00 8.14 10.39
CA TRP A 123 -4.06 8.79 11.33
C TRP A 123 -2.67 8.18 11.23
N ILE A 124 -1.69 8.96 11.68
CA ILE A 124 -0.31 8.58 11.83
C ILE A 124 0.21 9.18 13.13
N GLU A 125 1.02 8.46 13.88
CA GLU A 125 1.58 8.90 15.14
C GLU A 125 2.95 8.28 15.41
N GLY A 126 3.91 9.13 15.77
CA GLY A 126 5.26 8.67 16.09
C GLY A 126 6.00 8.07 14.91
N HIS A 127 7.06 7.37 15.22
CA HIS A 127 7.84 6.54 14.31
C HIS A 127 8.59 5.48 15.12
N ARG A 128 9.03 4.44 14.44
CA ARG A 128 9.90 3.41 15.00
C ARG A 128 11.27 3.47 14.32
N ASP A 129 12.33 3.54 15.11
CA ASP A 129 13.68 3.41 14.62
C ASP A 129 14.01 1.95 14.32
N GLY A 130 14.68 1.73 13.19
CA GLY A 130 15.18 0.42 12.79
C GLY A 130 16.45 0.53 11.98
N ASP A 131 17.09 -0.60 11.71
CA ASP A 131 18.34 -0.66 10.93
C ASP A 131 18.22 -0.04 9.54
N ARG A 132 17.02 -0.10 8.94
CA ARG A 132 16.75 0.41 7.59
C ARG A 132 16.42 1.90 7.55
N GLY A 133 16.08 2.51 8.70
CA GLY A 133 15.62 3.88 8.83
C GLY A 133 14.42 4.01 9.75
N HIS A 134 13.60 5.04 9.54
CA HIS A 134 12.42 5.30 10.35
C HIS A 134 11.17 4.73 9.70
N GLU A 135 10.42 3.91 10.43
CA GLU A 135 9.16 3.34 9.99
C GLU A 135 7.98 4.11 10.60
N PHE A 136 6.98 4.38 9.78
CA PHE A 136 5.75 5.06 10.16
C PHE A 136 4.57 4.15 9.89
N GLU A 137 3.62 4.08 10.80
CA GLU A 137 2.37 3.34 10.62
C GLU A 137 1.25 4.33 10.33
N LEU A 138 0.69 4.22 9.13
CA LEU A 138 -0.48 4.97 8.67
C LEU A 138 -1.70 4.06 8.75
N TYR A 139 -2.63 4.42 9.61
CA TYR A 139 -3.87 3.69 9.84
C TYR A 139 -5.02 4.31 9.06
N THR A 140 -5.95 3.47 8.59
CA THR A 140 -7.17 3.90 7.91
C THR A 140 -8.33 3.00 8.29
N GLU A 141 -9.47 3.60 8.61
CA GLU A 141 -10.72 2.89 8.94
C GLU A 141 -11.86 3.38 8.07
N PHE A 142 -12.68 2.43 7.63
CA PHE A 142 -13.97 2.67 7.01
C PHE A 142 -15.05 2.19 7.95
N GLU A 143 -15.92 3.11 8.34
CA GLU A 143 -17.06 2.88 9.24
C GLU A 143 -18.36 2.96 8.44
N ASP A 144 -19.22 1.98 8.65
CA ASP A 144 -20.62 1.96 8.23
C ASP A 144 -21.54 2.28 9.45
N ARG A 145 -22.84 1.96 9.34
CA ARG A 145 -23.81 2.19 10.43
C ARG A 145 -23.60 1.27 11.64
N GLU A 146 -22.88 0.16 11.46
CA GLU A 146 -22.59 -0.85 12.48
C GLU A 146 -21.20 -0.66 13.10
N GLY A 147 -20.47 0.39 12.70
CA GLY A 147 -19.12 0.69 13.16
C GLY A 147 -18.04 0.31 12.14
N THR A 148 -16.82 0.04 12.58
CA THR A 148 -15.71 -0.26 11.68
C THR A 148 -15.98 -1.54 10.87
N ALA A 149 -16.03 -1.41 9.54
CA ALA A 149 -16.21 -2.53 8.61
C ALA A 149 -14.89 -2.96 7.95
N TRP A 150 -13.94 -2.04 7.84
CA TRP A 150 -12.64 -2.28 7.23
C TRP A 150 -11.56 -1.43 7.90
N HIS A 151 -10.41 -2.00 8.13
CA HIS A 151 -9.26 -1.36 8.76
C HIS A 151 -7.99 -1.71 8.01
N GLU A 152 -7.09 -0.73 7.85
CA GLU A 152 -5.79 -0.89 7.22
C GLU A 152 -4.69 -0.30 8.09
N LYS A 153 -3.53 -0.96 8.06
CA LYS A 153 -2.25 -0.43 8.54
C LYS A 153 -1.22 -0.50 7.44
N SER A 154 -0.80 0.64 6.93
CA SER A 154 0.30 0.79 5.97
C SER A 154 1.60 1.13 6.69
N THR A 155 2.66 0.36 6.50
CA THR A 155 3.99 0.65 7.04
C THR A 155 4.84 1.33 5.97
N LEU A 156 5.23 2.58 6.25
CA LEU A 156 6.02 3.44 5.38
C LEU A 156 7.44 3.59 5.95
N LEU A 157 8.45 3.41 5.11
CA LEU A 157 9.87 3.50 5.49
C LEU A 157 10.53 4.75 4.89
N ALA A 158 11.03 5.64 5.75
CA ALA A 158 12.04 6.63 5.39
C ALA A 158 13.42 5.97 5.48
N ARG A 159 14.00 5.64 4.32
CA ARG A 159 15.20 4.81 4.24
C ARG A 159 16.46 5.58 4.65
N ARG A 160 17.28 4.98 5.53
CA ARG A 160 18.64 5.42 5.84
C ARG A 160 19.61 4.97 4.74
N ILE A 161 20.54 5.83 4.36
CA ILE A 161 21.67 5.42 3.50
C ILE A 161 22.55 4.50 4.35
N ALA A 162 22.59 3.22 3.99
CA ALA A 162 23.25 2.18 4.78
C ALA A 162 24.75 2.09 4.45
N SER A 163 25.58 1.80 5.45
CA SER A 163 26.94 1.27 5.23
C SER A 163 26.89 -0.11 4.54
N SER A 164 27.96 -0.55 3.90
CA SER A 164 28.01 -1.81 3.14
C SER A 164 27.54 -3.02 3.93
N GLY A 165 27.92 -3.14 5.20
CA GLY A 165 27.51 -4.25 6.07
C GLY A 165 26.02 -4.20 6.48
N GLN A 166 25.45 -3.02 6.69
CA GLN A 166 24.02 -2.84 6.96
C GLN A 166 23.18 -3.11 5.70
N ALA A 167 23.67 -2.71 4.53
CA ALA A 167 23.00 -2.96 3.26
C ALA A 167 22.84 -4.48 3.00
N ALA A 168 23.88 -5.28 3.27
CA ALA A 168 23.83 -6.73 3.12
C ALA A 168 22.84 -7.41 4.09
N ARG A 169 22.76 -6.96 5.36
CA ARG A 169 21.76 -7.45 6.35
C ARG A 169 20.34 -7.08 5.94
N SER A 170 20.12 -5.84 5.53
CA SER A 170 18.82 -5.35 5.05
C SER A 170 18.35 -6.12 3.82
N ALA A 171 19.25 -6.41 2.86
CA ALA A 171 18.93 -7.21 1.68
C ALA A 171 18.50 -8.64 2.06
N ARG A 172 19.23 -9.29 2.98
CA ARG A 172 18.84 -10.64 3.44
C ARG A 172 17.48 -10.66 4.14
N HIS A 173 17.15 -9.65 4.95
CA HIS A 173 15.83 -9.55 5.59
C HIS A 173 14.72 -9.35 4.54
N THR A 174 14.95 -8.49 3.56
CA THR A 174 13.99 -8.24 2.47
C THR A 174 13.67 -9.50 1.67
N LEU A 175 14.61 -10.43 1.52
CA LEU A 175 14.43 -11.67 0.76
C LEU A 175 13.78 -12.82 1.58
N ARG A 176 13.58 -12.66 2.88
CA ARG A 176 12.88 -13.66 3.69
C ARG A 176 11.38 -13.65 3.40
N TYR A 177 10.83 -14.83 3.14
CA TYR A 177 9.40 -15.05 2.99
C TYR A 177 9.09 -16.53 3.24
N GLU A 178 7.83 -16.85 3.51
CA GLU A 178 7.36 -18.23 3.66
C GLU A 178 7.40 -18.93 2.31
N LYS A 179 8.13 -20.03 2.22
CA LYS A 179 8.23 -20.84 1.01
C LYS A 179 7.29 -22.03 1.10
N ALA A 180 6.82 -22.51 -0.04
CA ALA A 180 6.15 -23.79 -0.12
C ALA A 180 7.08 -24.89 0.42
N ALA A 181 6.55 -25.78 1.26
CA ALA A 181 7.25 -26.94 1.81
C ALA A 181 6.93 -28.20 0.99
N ASP A 182 7.65 -29.29 1.29
CA ASP A 182 7.31 -30.60 0.73
C ASP A 182 5.87 -30.97 1.14
N GLY A 183 5.04 -31.29 0.13
CA GLY A 183 3.61 -31.58 0.33
C GLY A 183 2.67 -30.40 0.05
N ASP A 184 3.14 -29.15 -0.02
CA ASP A 184 2.33 -28.08 -0.58
C ASP A 184 2.20 -28.26 -2.11
N MET A 185 1.06 -27.85 -2.64
CA MET A 185 0.75 -27.85 -4.07
C MET A 185 0.51 -26.40 -4.54
N PRO A 186 1.55 -25.59 -4.79
CA PRO A 186 1.36 -24.22 -5.20
C PRO A 186 0.67 -24.14 -6.57
N ALA A 187 -0.46 -23.45 -6.63
CA ALA A 187 -0.99 -22.98 -7.90
C ALA A 187 -0.15 -21.81 -8.41
N ILE A 188 0.00 -21.70 -9.71
CA ILE A 188 0.85 -20.71 -10.37
C ILE A 188 -0.02 -19.89 -11.32
N VAL A 189 0.07 -18.57 -11.19
CA VAL A 189 -0.60 -17.61 -12.09
C VAL A 189 0.42 -16.64 -12.63
N GLU A 190 0.48 -16.48 -13.94
CA GLU A 190 1.29 -15.44 -14.57
C GLU A 190 0.57 -14.09 -14.51
N ILE A 191 1.32 -13.05 -14.17
CA ILE A 191 0.84 -11.67 -14.07
C ILE A 191 1.65 -10.80 -15.03
N ASP A 192 0.96 -10.29 -16.06
CA ASP A 192 1.52 -9.27 -16.95
C ASP A 192 1.54 -7.91 -16.25
N ALA A 193 2.74 -7.41 -15.97
CA ALA A 193 3.00 -6.07 -15.49
C ALA A 193 3.35 -5.16 -16.67
N ALA A 194 2.37 -4.86 -17.49
CA ALA A 194 2.54 -4.04 -18.69
C ALA A 194 3.13 -2.64 -18.36
N ARG A 195 3.91 -2.07 -19.28
CA ARG A 195 4.50 -0.72 -19.13
C ARG A 195 3.49 0.36 -18.74
N SER A 196 2.26 0.27 -19.20
CA SER A 196 1.21 1.25 -18.94
C SER A 196 0.64 1.21 -17.52
N VAL A 197 0.86 0.12 -16.77
CA VAL A 197 0.29 -0.12 -15.44
C VAL A 197 0.69 0.99 -14.45
N GLY A 198 1.95 1.38 -14.43
CA GLY A 198 2.43 2.45 -13.56
C GLY A 198 1.59 3.71 -13.67
N ARG A 199 1.43 4.22 -14.90
CA ARG A 199 0.60 5.42 -15.14
C ARG A 199 -0.89 5.17 -14.89
N ARG A 200 -1.44 4.05 -15.37
CA ARG A 200 -2.87 3.75 -15.21
C ARG A 200 -3.27 3.64 -13.74
N TYR A 201 -2.49 2.94 -12.94
CA TYR A 201 -2.74 2.82 -11.51
C TYR A 201 -2.42 4.14 -10.77
N GLY A 202 -1.33 4.82 -11.12
CA GLY A 202 -0.94 6.10 -10.51
C GLY A 202 -2.03 7.17 -10.63
N TRP A 203 -2.59 7.37 -11.82
CA TRP A 203 -3.71 8.31 -12.02
C TRP A 203 -4.99 7.87 -11.30
N LEU A 204 -5.22 6.57 -11.22
CA LEU A 204 -6.38 5.99 -10.56
C LEU A 204 -6.29 6.09 -9.04
N SER A 205 -5.15 5.75 -8.46
CA SER A 205 -4.91 5.80 -7.03
C SER A 205 -4.54 7.20 -6.52
N ALA A 206 -4.26 8.12 -7.45
CA ALA A 206 -3.63 9.40 -7.16
C ALA A 206 -2.24 9.27 -6.49
N ASP A 207 -1.55 8.14 -6.62
CA ASP A 207 -0.14 8.01 -6.26
C ASP A 207 0.72 8.39 -7.48
N LEU A 208 1.10 9.64 -7.54
CA LEU A 208 1.89 10.20 -8.65
C LEU A 208 3.40 10.24 -8.36
N ASN A 209 3.91 9.34 -7.52
CA ASN A 209 5.36 9.25 -7.32
C ASN A 209 6.05 8.99 -8.68
N PRO A 210 7.00 9.84 -9.10
CA PRO A 210 7.64 9.76 -10.41
C PRO A 210 8.25 8.39 -10.75
N ILE A 211 8.64 7.61 -9.74
CA ILE A 211 9.22 6.27 -9.95
C ILE A 211 8.27 5.30 -10.66
N HIS A 212 6.97 5.55 -10.58
CA HIS A 212 5.94 4.71 -11.17
C HIS A 212 5.48 5.18 -12.55
N LEU A 213 5.67 6.46 -12.87
CA LEU A 213 5.08 7.08 -14.03
C LEU A 213 5.89 6.86 -15.32
N GLY A 214 7.18 6.55 -15.19
CA GLY A 214 8.05 6.27 -16.33
C GLY A 214 9.52 6.17 -15.98
N ASP A 215 10.30 5.63 -16.91
CA ASP A 215 11.72 5.34 -16.70
C ASP A 215 12.55 6.58 -16.36
N ARG A 216 12.23 7.74 -16.97
CA ARG A 216 12.93 9.01 -16.66
C ARG A 216 12.75 9.41 -15.20
N GLY A 217 11.51 9.34 -14.70
CA GLY A 217 11.21 9.60 -13.30
C GLY A 217 11.91 8.60 -12.37
N ALA A 218 11.86 7.31 -12.68
CA ALA A 218 12.50 6.25 -11.91
C ALA A 218 14.02 6.44 -11.79
N ARG A 219 14.71 6.81 -12.88
CA ARG A 219 16.16 7.04 -12.89
C ARG A 219 16.60 8.20 -11.99
N LEU A 220 15.78 9.24 -11.82
CA LEU A 220 16.07 10.34 -10.88
C LEU A 220 16.14 9.86 -9.42
N PHE A 221 15.51 8.71 -9.11
CA PHE A 221 15.52 8.07 -7.80
C PHE A 221 16.40 6.82 -7.73
N GLY A 222 17.26 6.59 -8.75
CA GLY A 222 18.23 5.49 -8.77
C GLY A 222 17.68 4.13 -9.23
N PHE A 223 16.49 4.09 -9.83
CA PHE A 223 15.94 2.88 -10.41
C PHE A 223 16.23 2.79 -11.93
N PRO A 224 16.53 1.60 -12.47
CA PRO A 224 16.84 1.45 -13.90
C PRO A 224 15.62 1.66 -14.82
N ALA A 225 14.42 1.36 -14.32
CA ALA A 225 13.16 1.47 -15.05
C ALA A 225 12.01 1.82 -14.10
N ALA A 226 10.85 2.17 -14.65
CA ALA A 226 9.64 2.42 -13.87
C ALA A 226 9.29 1.20 -13.01
N VAL A 227 8.79 1.46 -11.79
CA VAL A 227 8.44 0.43 -10.79
C VAL A 227 6.92 0.34 -10.68
N ALA A 228 6.36 -0.87 -10.60
CA ALA A 228 4.96 -1.06 -10.28
C ALA A 228 4.66 -0.57 -8.84
N HIS A 229 3.47 0.00 -8.61
CA HIS A 229 3.04 0.35 -7.26
C HIS A 229 2.90 -0.91 -6.41
N GLY A 230 3.38 -0.89 -5.17
CA GLY A 230 3.21 -2.01 -4.24
C GLY A 230 1.73 -2.38 -4.07
N MET A 231 0.85 -1.41 -3.86
CA MET A 231 -0.58 -1.66 -3.73
C MET A 231 -1.23 -2.20 -5.02
N TRP A 232 -0.70 -1.92 -6.22
CA TRP A 232 -1.15 -2.60 -7.43
C TRP A 232 -0.72 -4.07 -7.43
N THR A 233 0.53 -4.39 -7.06
CA THR A 233 1.00 -5.78 -6.98
C THR A 233 0.20 -6.58 -5.97
N MET A 234 -0.12 -6.01 -4.81
CA MET A 234 -1.02 -6.61 -3.80
C MET A 234 -2.42 -6.84 -4.39
N ALA A 235 -3.05 -5.80 -4.94
CA ALA A 235 -4.39 -5.88 -5.50
C ALA A 235 -4.48 -6.92 -6.63
N ARG A 236 -3.49 -6.95 -7.53
CA ARG A 236 -3.45 -7.89 -8.66
C ARG A 236 -3.23 -9.33 -8.20
N SER A 237 -2.40 -9.54 -7.17
CA SER A 237 -2.20 -10.87 -6.57
C SER A 237 -3.48 -11.36 -5.89
N LEU A 238 -4.13 -10.52 -5.07
CA LEU A 238 -5.38 -10.87 -4.41
C LEU A 238 -6.52 -11.15 -5.40
N ALA A 239 -6.60 -10.38 -6.49
CA ALA A 239 -7.58 -10.65 -7.55
C ALA A 239 -7.33 -12.00 -8.25
N ALA A 240 -6.05 -12.40 -8.38
CA ALA A 240 -5.68 -13.66 -9.04
C ALA A 240 -5.95 -14.90 -8.18
N ILE A 241 -5.81 -14.80 -6.84
CA ILE A 241 -6.14 -15.92 -5.94
C ILE A 241 -7.64 -16.14 -5.76
N GLY A 242 -8.47 -15.19 -6.18
CA GLY A 242 -9.93 -15.32 -6.22
C GLY A 242 -10.66 -14.89 -4.95
N VAL A 243 -11.98 -15.04 -4.95
CA VAL A 243 -12.89 -14.49 -3.92
C VAL A 243 -12.88 -15.31 -2.62
N GLY A 244 -12.73 -16.63 -2.68
CA GLY A 244 -12.83 -17.52 -1.52
C GLY A 244 -11.92 -17.08 -0.35
N PRO A 245 -10.60 -16.92 -0.56
CA PRO A 245 -9.68 -16.47 0.46
C PRO A 245 -9.89 -15.03 0.97
N LEU A 246 -10.78 -14.26 0.32
CA LEU A 246 -11.08 -12.85 0.63
C LEU A 246 -12.49 -12.67 1.23
N THR A 247 -13.16 -13.73 1.64
CA THR A 247 -14.49 -13.64 2.27
C THR A 247 -14.38 -13.09 3.69
N PRO A 248 -15.04 -11.96 4.01
CA PRO A 248 -15.03 -11.42 5.37
C PRO A 248 -15.75 -12.34 6.39
N PRO A 249 -15.32 -12.33 7.66
CA PRO A 249 -14.18 -11.59 8.19
C PRO A 249 -12.83 -12.17 7.72
N VAL A 250 -11.94 -11.32 7.25
CA VAL A 250 -10.65 -11.74 6.71
C VAL A 250 -9.55 -10.75 7.09
N ARG A 251 -8.38 -11.30 7.42
CA ARG A 251 -7.14 -10.55 7.64
C ARG A 251 -6.16 -10.85 6.53
N ILE A 252 -5.52 -9.81 6.01
CA ILE A 252 -4.48 -9.90 5.00
C ILE A 252 -3.24 -9.24 5.57
N HIS A 253 -2.10 -9.89 5.39
CA HIS A 253 -0.80 -9.31 5.66
C HIS A 253 0.07 -9.46 4.40
N VAL A 254 0.73 -8.37 4.01
CA VAL A 254 1.61 -8.33 2.84
C VAL A 254 2.89 -7.56 3.18
N GLU A 255 4.02 -8.09 2.76
CA GLU A 255 5.30 -7.41 2.75
C GLU A 255 5.75 -7.17 1.31
N PHE A 256 6.08 -5.92 0.99
CA PHE A 256 6.68 -5.55 -0.28
C PHE A 256 8.19 -5.78 -0.22
N LYS A 257 8.71 -6.60 -1.15
CA LYS A 257 10.09 -7.10 -1.14
C LYS A 257 10.98 -6.31 -2.11
N LEU A 258 11.12 -6.77 -3.32
CA LEU A 258 11.93 -6.13 -4.36
C LEU A 258 11.05 -5.34 -5.33
N PRO A 259 11.56 -4.24 -5.92
CA PRO A 259 10.82 -3.52 -6.95
C PRO A 259 10.49 -4.44 -8.14
N LEU A 260 9.24 -4.42 -8.59
CA LEU A 260 8.81 -5.03 -9.84
C LEU A 260 8.95 -3.97 -10.94
N PHE A 261 9.91 -4.13 -11.82
CA PHE A 261 10.14 -3.18 -12.92
C PHE A 261 9.15 -3.38 -14.06
N LEU A 262 8.81 -2.29 -14.74
CA LEU A 262 7.85 -2.27 -15.84
C LEU A 262 8.54 -2.04 -17.20
N PRO A 263 8.21 -2.82 -18.25
CA PRO A 263 7.30 -3.97 -18.24
C PRO A 263 8.00 -5.23 -17.74
N SER A 264 7.24 -6.16 -17.19
CA SER A 264 7.72 -7.51 -16.89
C SER A 264 6.58 -8.51 -16.76
N MET A 265 6.91 -9.79 -16.91
CA MET A 265 6.07 -10.90 -16.46
C MET A 265 6.45 -11.24 -15.03
N ALA A 266 5.48 -11.50 -14.18
CA ALA A 266 5.69 -11.96 -12.82
C ALA A 266 4.90 -13.25 -12.59
N ARG A 267 5.43 -14.09 -11.71
CA ARG A 267 4.86 -15.39 -11.34
C ARG A 267 4.30 -15.31 -9.93
N LEU A 268 2.99 -15.46 -9.79
CA LEU A 268 2.32 -15.58 -8.49
C LEU A 268 2.23 -17.07 -8.15
N GLU A 269 2.84 -17.47 -7.04
CA GLU A 269 2.67 -18.77 -6.42
C GLU A 269 1.77 -18.64 -5.21
N HIS A 270 0.77 -19.52 -5.05
CA HIS A 270 -0.11 -19.48 -3.90
C HIS A 270 -0.59 -20.88 -3.49
N TRP A 271 -0.77 -21.09 -2.20
CA TRP A 271 -1.16 -22.35 -1.60
C TRP A 271 -1.90 -22.16 -0.28
N GLN A 272 -2.52 -23.22 0.22
CA GLN A 272 -3.13 -23.23 1.56
C GLN A 272 -2.19 -23.93 2.54
N ARG A 273 -2.05 -23.37 3.74
CA ARG A 273 -1.30 -23.94 4.86
C ARG A 273 -1.90 -23.48 6.19
N ASP A 274 -2.21 -24.41 7.11
CA ASP A 274 -2.69 -24.13 8.47
C ASP A 274 -3.86 -23.14 8.50
N GLY A 275 -4.86 -23.33 7.63
CA GLY A 275 -6.04 -22.46 7.52
C GLY A 275 -5.76 -21.06 6.94
N ARG A 276 -4.54 -20.81 6.48
CA ARG A 276 -4.14 -19.57 5.78
C ARG A 276 -3.98 -19.84 4.29
N HIS A 277 -4.23 -18.82 3.50
CA HIS A 277 -3.85 -18.81 2.09
C HIS A 277 -2.57 -17.98 1.94
N VAL A 278 -1.47 -18.62 1.61
CA VAL A 278 -0.14 -18.00 1.43
C VAL A 278 0.09 -17.71 -0.04
N PHE A 279 0.71 -16.58 -0.35
CA PHE A 279 1.02 -16.20 -1.73
C PHE A 279 2.31 -15.40 -1.84
N VAL A 280 3.06 -15.62 -2.92
CA VAL A 280 4.30 -14.92 -3.21
C VAL A 280 4.34 -14.54 -4.68
N LEU A 281 4.50 -13.24 -4.96
CA LEU A 281 4.75 -12.74 -6.31
C LEU A 281 6.25 -12.67 -6.55
N LYS A 282 6.73 -13.37 -7.57
CA LYS A 282 8.14 -13.46 -7.94
C LYS A 282 8.37 -12.96 -9.37
N ASP A 283 9.62 -12.81 -9.75
CA ASP A 283 9.99 -12.64 -11.16
C ASP A 283 9.57 -13.86 -12.01
N SER A 284 9.65 -13.74 -13.33
CA SER A 284 9.28 -14.83 -14.26
C SER A 284 10.05 -16.12 -14.03
N GLU A 285 11.27 -16.03 -13.50
CA GLU A 285 12.11 -17.19 -13.18
C GLU A 285 11.76 -17.83 -11.83
N GLY A 286 10.88 -17.21 -11.03
CA GLY A 286 10.47 -17.69 -9.71
C GLY A 286 11.54 -17.56 -8.62
N GLN A 287 12.55 -16.70 -8.82
CA GLN A 287 13.71 -16.58 -7.91
C GLN A 287 13.60 -15.37 -6.98
N ARG A 288 13.22 -14.20 -7.51
CA ARG A 288 13.26 -12.92 -6.78
C ARG A 288 11.86 -12.51 -6.31
N PRO A 289 11.59 -12.45 -5.00
CA PRO A 289 10.29 -12.06 -4.50
C PRO A 289 10.07 -10.54 -4.66
N HIS A 290 8.92 -10.16 -5.19
CA HIS A 290 8.45 -8.77 -5.25
C HIS A 290 7.46 -8.46 -4.13
N LEU A 291 6.68 -9.47 -3.73
CA LEU A 291 5.70 -9.38 -2.66
C LEU A 291 5.52 -10.77 -2.04
N ALA A 292 5.32 -10.81 -0.73
CA ALA A 292 4.91 -12.02 -0.03
C ALA A 292 3.78 -11.68 0.95
N GLY A 293 2.79 -12.55 1.07
CA GLY A 293 1.67 -12.30 1.95
C GLY A 293 0.84 -13.54 2.27
N SER A 294 -0.13 -13.34 3.15
CA SER A 294 -1.10 -14.36 3.48
C SER A 294 -2.47 -13.75 3.78
N THR A 295 -3.52 -14.55 3.61
CA THR A 295 -4.85 -14.27 4.12
C THR A 295 -5.22 -15.32 5.16
N ARG A 296 -6.02 -14.93 6.14
CA ARG A 296 -6.60 -15.84 7.14
C ARG A 296 -7.99 -15.35 7.52
N PRO A 297 -8.89 -16.24 7.99
CA PRO A 297 -10.13 -15.82 8.63
C PRO A 297 -9.87 -14.81 9.74
N GLY A 298 -10.76 -13.81 9.87
CA GLY A 298 -10.65 -12.69 10.81
C GLY A 298 -11.03 -13.03 12.23
#